data_9849259c54d4966bcd704cfa22609896
#
_entry.id   9849259c54d4966bcd704cfa22609896
#
_cell.length_a   1.000
_cell.length_b   1.000
_cell.length_c   1.000
_cell.angle_alpha   90.00
_cell.angle_beta   90.00
_cell.angle_gamma   90.00
#
_symmetry.space_group_name_H-M   'P 1'
#
loop_
_entity.id
_entity.type
_entity.pdbx_description
1 polymer ?
#
loop_
_entity_poly.entity_id
_entity_poly.type
_entity_poly.pdbx_seq_one_letter_code
_entity_poly.pdbx_strand_id
1 'polypeptide(L)'
;MTTEKPSYVPGHGLLTGRTAVVTAAAGAGIGGATVRKLLEEGADVVLSDAHARRLKESEDRLAAEFGARRVAALPCDVTDEAQVNALFDLAQQRHGRLDIVINNAGLGGTADLVEMTDDQWDKVLDVTLNGTFRCTRAALRRMRAAAGGGVIVNNASVVGWRAQRGQAHYAAAKAGVMALTRCAAAEAAAYGVRVNAVSPSLAMHPHLAKVTTGELLDELTSREAFGRYAEPWEVANVIVFLASDYSSYMTGEIVPVSSQHA
;
A
#
# COMPACT_ATOMS: atom_id res chain seq x y z
N MET A 1 27.27 9.89 -8.70
CA MET A 1 26.89 9.12 -9.89
C MET A 1 25.46 8.61 -9.65
N THR A 2 24.52 8.93 -10.52
CA THR A 2 23.17 8.33 -10.49
C THR A 2 23.26 6.94 -11.11
N THR A 3 22.73 5.92 -10.43
CA THR A 3 22.60 4.59 -11.04
C THR A 3 21.46 4.61 -12.05
N GLU A 4 21.64 3.91 -13.17
CA GLU A 4 20.58 3.77 -14.16
C GLU A 4 19.34 3.09 -13.56
N LYS A 5 18.19 3.46 -14.10
CA LYS A 5 16.93 2.81 -13.77
C LYS A 5 16.98 1.35 -14.27
N PRO A 6 16.69 0.35 -13.40
CA PRO A 6 16.71 -1.04 -13.83
C PRO A 6 15.56 -1.34 -14.80
N SER A 7 15.71 -2.40 -15.58
CA SER A 7 14.65 -2.91 -16.42
C SER A 7 13.45 -3.39 -15.59
N TYR A 8 12.27 -3.19 -16.14
CA TYR A 8 11.04 -3.68 -15.52
C TYR A 8 11.06 -5.22 -15.45
N VAL A 9 10.67 -5.76 -14.29
CA VAL A 9 10.61 -7.23 -14.05
C VAL A 9 9.18 -7.69 -14.37
N PRO A 10 8.95 -8.57 -15.36
CA PRO A 10 7.62 -9.11 -15.66
C PRO A 10 7.13 -10.05 -14.56
N GLY A 11 5.84 -10.43 -14.59
CA GLY A 11 5.25 -11.40 -13.67
C GLY A 11 5.69 -12.84 -13.97
N HIS A 12 5.66 -13.68 -12.92
CA HIS A 12 6.09 -15.09 -12.94
C HIS A 12 4.98 -16.06 -12.49
N GLY A 13 3.75 -15.56 -12.28
CA GLY A 13 2.61 -16.38 -11.87
C GLY A 13 2.59 -16.74 -10.36
N LEU A 14 3.29 -15.99 -9.53
CA LEU A 14 3.44 -16.27 -8.08
C LEU A 14 2.13 -16.24 -7.30
N LEU A 15 1.09 -15.57 -7.83
CA LEU A 15 -0.17 -15.34 -7.15
C LEU A 15 -1.38 -15.92 -7.91
N THR A 16 -1.13 -16.87 -8.81
CA THR A 16 -2.18 -17.52 -9.60
C THR A 16 -3.27 -18.11 -8.70
N GLY A 17 -4.53 -17.74 -8.98
CA GLY A 17 -5.69 -18.21 -8.23
C GLY A 17 -5.89 -17.54 -6.85
N ARG A 18 -5.14 -16.48 -6.54
CA ARG A 18 -5.33 -15.64 -5.34
C ARG A 18 -6.20 -14.43 -5.68
N THR A 19 -6.93 -13.93 -4.69
CA THR A 19 -7.72 -12.70 -4.78
C THR A 19 -7.12 -11.63 -3.88
N ALA A 20 -6.85 -10.46 -4.44
CA ALA A 20 -6.26 -9.34 -3.74
C ALA A 20 -7.19 -8.12 -3.68
N VAL A 21 -7.16 -7.39 -2.56
CA VAL A 21 -7.76 -6.06 -2.41
C VAL A 21 -6.64 -5.05 -2.23
N VAL A 22 -6.70 -3.92 -2.97
CA VAL A 22 -5.70 -2.84 -2.89
C VAL A 22 -6.40 -1.50 -2.68
N THR A 23 -6.06 -0.77 -1.63
CA THR A 23 -6.61 0.58 -1.35
C THR A 23 -5.75 1.68 -1.95
N ALA A 24 -6.37 2.84 -2.29
CA ALA A 24 -5.74 3.98 -2.97
C ALA A 24 -4.96 3.55 -4.21
N ALA A 25 -5.61 2.83 -5.09
CA ALA A 25 -5.02 2.11 -6.21
C ALA A 25 -5.26 2.75 -7.59
N ALA A 26 -5.95 3.89 -7.64
CA ALA A 26 -6.15 4.62 -8.89
C ALA A 26 -4.90 5.44 -9.26
N GLY A 27 -4.41 5.26 -10.49
CA GLY A 27 -3.32 6.07 -11.04
C GLY A 27 -1.94 5.40 -11.04
N ALA A 28 -0.88 6.22 -11.06
CA ALA A 28 0.50 5.79 -11.33
C ALA A 28 1.40 5.69 -10.08
N GLY A 29 0.82 5.77 -8.87
CA GLY A 29 1.57 5.60 -7.62
C GLY A 29 1.81 4.13 -7.26
N ILE A 30 2.31 3.90 -6.05
CA ILE A 30 2.61 2.55 -5.52
C ILE A 30 1.38 1.63 -5.62
N GLY A 31 0.17 2.12 -5.24
CA GLY A 31 -1.06 1.33 -5.30
C GLY A 31 -1.39 0.84 -6.71
N GLY A 32 -1.35 1.75 -7.71
CA GLY A 32 -1.60 1.38 -9.11
C GLY A 32 -0.54 0.43 -9.68
N ALA A 33 0.74 0.66 -9.35
CA ALA A 33 1.82 -0.25 -9.73
C ALA A 33 1.65 -1.64 -9.06
N THR A 34 1.20 -1.65 -7.81
CA THR A 34 0.94 -2.90 -7.10
C THR A 34 -0.20 -3.69 -7.74
N VAL A 35 -1.33 -3.02 -8.07
CA VAL A 35 -2.44 -3.70 -8.77
C VAL A 35 -1.94 -4.34 -10.06
N ARG A 36 -1.18 -3.59 -10.87
CA ARG A 36 -0.61 -4.12 -12.11
C ARG A 36 0.25 -5.35 -11.86
N LYS A 37 1.18 -5.28 -10.91
CA LYS A 37 2.07 -6.40 -10.56
C LYS A 37 1.29 -7.62 -10.07
N LEU A 38 0.28 -7.44 -9.22
CA LEU A 38 -0.58 -8.53 -8.76
C LEU A 38 -1.31 -9.23 -9.92
N LEU A 39 -1.82 -8.45 -10.89
CA LEU A 39 -2.46 -8.99 -12.10
C LEU A 39 -1.46 -9.74 -12.99
N GLU A 40 -0.25 -9.22 -13.19
CA GLU A 40 0.82 -9.89 -13.91
C GLU A 40 1.25 -11.20 -13.25
N GLU A 41 1.20 -11.26 -11.92
CA GLU A 41 1.47 -12.46 -11.12
C GLU A 41 0.32 -13.45 -11.07
N GLY A 42 -0.77 -13.19 -11.75
CA GLY A 42 -1.89 -14.13 -11.90
C GLY A 42 -3.01 -13.96 -10.88
N ALA A 43 -2.98 -12.96 -9.99
CA ALA A 43 -4.06 -12.71 -9.05
C ALA A 43 -5.27 -12.06 -9.70
N ASP A 44 -6.46 -12.28 -9.14
CA ASP A 44 -7.63 -11.43 -9.36
C ASP A 44 -7.58 -10.25 -8.40
N VAL A 45 -7.97 -9.05 -8.83
CA VAL A 45 -7.78 -7.83 -8.04
C VAL A 45 -9.06 -7.00 -7.94
N VAL A 46 -9.41 -6.64 -6.71
CA VAL A 46 -10.36 -5.57 -6.42
C VAL A 46 -9.58 -4.34 -5.99
N LEU A 47 -9.65 -3.28 -6.79
CA LEU A 47 -8.98 -2.03 -6.51
C LEU A 47 -9.95 -0.97 -5.97
N SER A 48 -9.48 -0.10 -5.09
CA SER A 48 -10.28 1.00 -4.58
C SER A 48 -9.50 2.32 -4.51
N ASP A 49 -10.24 3.41 -4.55
CA ASP A 49 -9.73 4.77 -4.35
C ASP A 49 -10.89 5.66 -3.92
N ALA A 50 -10.60 6.74 -3.21
CA ALA A 50 -11.61 7.76 -2.90
C ALA A 50 -12.04 8.57 -4.13
N HIS A 51 -11.24 8.59 -5.20
CA HIS A 51 -11.53 9.30 -6.45
C HIS A 51 -12.21 8.41 -7.49
N ALA A 52 -13.54 8.33 -7.46
CA ALA A 52 -14.34 7.46 -8.32
C ALA A 52 -13.99 7.54 -9.82
N ARG A 53 -13.78 8.76 -10.39
CA ARG A 53 -13.43 8.92 -11.81
C ARG A 53 -12.10 8.27 -12.17
N ARG A 54 -11.03 8.56 -11.42
CA ARG A 54 -9.70 7.96 -11.66
C ARG A 54 -9.72 6.45 -11.45
N LEU A 55 -10.52 6.00 -10.49
CA LEU A 55 -10.71 4.59 -10.22
C LEU A 55 -11.33 3.88 -11.42
N LYS A 56 -12.39 4.45 -11.99
CA LYS A 56 -13.05 3.90 -13.18
C LYS A 56 -12.12 3.86 -14.39
N GLU A 57 -11.38 4.93 -14.65
CA GLU A 57 -10.37 4.98 -15.72
C GLU A 57 -9.29 3.88 -15.55
N SER A 58 -8.89 3.60 -14.30
CA SER A 58 -7.91 2.54 -13.99
C SER A 58 -8.51 1.16 -14.16
N GLU A 59 -9.74 0.94 -13.72
CA GLU A 59 -10.49 -0.30 -13.91
C GLU A 59 -10.61 -0.65 -15.38
N ASP A 60 -11.10 0.29 -16.21
CA ASP A 60 -11.33 0.06 -17.63
C ASP A 60 -10.04 -0.32 -18.37
N ARG A 61 -8.96 0.40 -18.08
CA ARG A 61 -7.65 0.12 -18.67
C ARG A 61 -7.13 -1.27 -18.26
N LEU A 62 -7.19 -1.61 -16.98
CA LEU A 62 -6.71 -2.90 -16.48
C LEU A 62 -7.60 -4.05 -16.93
N ALA A 63 -8.92 -3.85 -16.99
CA ALA A 63 -9.87 -4.83 -17.49
C ALA A 63 -9.67 -5.13 -18.98
N ALA A 64 -9.33 -4.11 -19.79
CA ALA A 64 -9.00 -4.30 -21.19
C ALA A 64 -7.71 -5.11 -21.40
N GLU A 65 -6.73 -4.95 -20.53
CA GLU A 65 -5.41 -5.60 -20.63
C GLU A 65 -5.40 -7.03 -20.03
N PHE A 66 -6.01 -7.20 -18.84
CA PHE A 66 -5.93 -8.45 -18.06
C PHE A 66 -7.23 -9.27 -18.06
N GLY A 67 -8.30 -8.72 -18.62
CA GLY A 67 -9.63 -9.35 -18.67
C GLY A 67 -10.56 -8.86 -17.56
N ALA A 68 -11.80 -8.51 -17.95
CA ALA A 68 -12.82 -7.93 -17.06
C ALA A 68 -13.25 -8.84 -15.89
N ARG A 69 -13.01 -10.14 -15.99
CA ARG A 69 -13.31 -11.07 -14.87
C ARG A 69 -12.31 -10.96 -13.73
N ARG A 70 -11.06 -10.57 -14.03
CA ARG A 70 -9.97 -10.49 -13.08
C ARG A 70 -9.87 -9.16 -12.35
N VAL A 71 -10.58 -8.14 -12.83
CA VAL A 71 -10.51 -6.76 -12.32
C VAL A 71 -11.89 -6.31 -11.89
N ALA A 72 -12.00 -5.81 -10.68
CA ALA A 72 -13.19 -5.11 -10.19
C ALA A 72 -12.76 -3.89 -9.37
N ALA A 73 -13.62 -2.88 -9.32
CA ALA A 73 -13.34 -1.66 -8.59
C ALA A 73 -14.55 -1.19 -7.75
N LEU A 74 -14.27 -0.60 -6.60
CA LEU A 74 -15.29 0.05 -5.77
C LEU A 74 -14.71 1.34 -5.17
N PRO A 75 -15.35 2.50 -5.33
CA PRO A 75 -14.98 3.69 -4.58
C PRO A 75 -15.03 3.42 -3.08
N CYS A 76 -13.95 3.80 -2.37
CA CYS A 76 -13.86 3.60 -0.93
C CYS A 76 -13.01 4.69 -0.29
N ASP A 77 -13.63 5.42 0.62
CA ASP A 77 -12.93 6.22 1.61
C ASP A 77 -12.63 5.32 2.83
N VAL A 78 -11.35 5.12 3.13
CA VAL A 78 -10.90 4.25 4.24
C VAL A 78 -11.23 4.83 5.62
N THR A 79 -11.68 6.08 5.69
CA THR A 79 -12.19 6.69 6.92
C THR A 79 -13.62 6.25 7.24
N ASP A 80 -14.33 5.69 6.29
CA ASP A 80 -15.70 5.17 6.42
C ASP A 80 -15.70 3.63 6.55
N GLU A 81 -16.06 3.12 7.72
CA GLU A 81 -16.09 1.67 7.98
C GLU A 81 -17.11 0.92 7.10
N ALA A 82 -18.22 1.55 6.74
CA ALA A 82 -19.23 0.91 5.89
C ALA A 82 -18.69 0.71 4.47
N GLN A 83 -18.00 1.71 3.92
CA GLN A 83 -17.35 1.59 2.61
C GLN A 83 -16.21 0.57 2.62
N VAL A 84 -15.41 0.53 3.69
CA VAL A 84 -14.38 -0.51 3.86
C VAL A 84 -15.02 -1.90 3.86
N ASN A 85 -16.10 -2.13 4.62
CA ASN A 85 -16.77 -3.42 4.62
C ASN A 85 -17.33 -3.78 3.24
N ALA A 86 -17.98 -2.84 2.54
CA ALA A 86 -18.51 -3.07 1.19
C ALA A 86 -17.39 -3.45 0.19
N LEU A 87 -16.20 -2.85 0.30
CA LEU A 87 -15.04 -3.19 -0.54
C LEU A 87 -14.62 -4.66 -0.37
N PHE A 88 -14.51 -5.14 0.86
CA PHE A 88 -14.14 -6.53 1.13
C PHE A 88 -15.26 -7.52 0.79
N ASP A 89 -16.52 -7.11 0.95
CA ASP A 89 -17.68 -7.93 0.53
C ASP A 89 -17.72 -8.09 -0.99
N LEU A 90 -17.36 -7.05 -1.75
CA LEU A 90 -17.22 -7.16 -3.21
C LEU A 90 -16.18 -8.22 -3.61
N ALA A 91 -15.03 -8.27 -2.95
CA ALA A 91 -14.00 -9.27 -3.23
C ALA A 91 -14.54 -10.70 -3.00
N GLN A 92 -15.25 -10.92 -1.89
CA GLN A 92 -15.88 -12.21 -1.58
C GLN A 92 -16.98 -12.56 -2.58
N GLN A 93 -17.82 -11.61 -2.96
CA GLN A 93 -18.92 -11.83 -3.92
C GLN A 93 -18.40 -12.09 -5.34
N ARG A 94 -17.36 -11.38 -5.76
CA ARG A 94 -16.86 -11.44 -7.13
C ARG A 94 -15.98 -12.65 -7.38
N HIS A 95 -15.16 -13.05 -6.40
CA HIS A 95 -14.12 -14.07 -6.55
C HIS A 95 -14.23 -15.22 -5.55
N GLY A 96 -15.20 -15.19 -4.62
CA GLY A 96 -15.44 -16.26 -3.65
C GLY A 96 -14.42 -16.38 -2.52
N ARG A 97 -13.37 -15.53 -2.52
CA ARG A 97 -12.26 -15.59 -1.57
C ARG A 97 -11.59 -14.23 -1.36
N LEU A 98 -10.83 -14.11 -0.29
CA LEU A 98 -9.95 -12.97 0.00
C LEU A 98 -8.63 -13.52 0.56
N ASP A 99 -7.56 -13.43 -0.21
CA ASP A 99 -6.25 -13.97 0.15
C ASP A 99 -5.23 -12.91 0.53
N ILE A 100 -5.30 -11.76 -0.15
CA ILE A 100 -4.27 -10.72 -0.07
C ILE A 100 -4.95 -9.36 0.15
N VAL A 101 -4.44 -8.61 1.10
CA VAL A 101 -4.87 -7.22 1.31
C VAL A 101 -3.65 -6.30 1.33
N ILE A 102 -3.68 -5.28 0.48
CA ILE A 102 -2.64 -4.25 0.43
C ILE A 102 -3.24 -2.94 0.92
N ASN A 103 -2.89 -2.55 2.13
CA ASN A 103 -3.29 -1.29 2.73
C ASN A 103 -2.33 -0.20 2.29
N ASN A 104 -2.61 0.39 1.13
CA ASN A 104 -1.79 1.43 0.52
C ASN A 104 -2.35 2.84 0.73
N ALA A 105 -3.60 3.00 1.14
CA ALA A 105 -4.19 4.31 1.40
C ALA A 105 -3.38 5.07 2.46
N GLY A 106 -3.08 6.33 2.17
CA GLY A 106 -2.36 7.20 3.08
C GLY A 106 -2.38 8.63 2.56
N LEU A 107 -2.34 9.56 3.48
CA LEU A 107 -2.30 10.99 3.23
C LEU A 107 -1.10 11.58 3.97
N GLY A 108 -0.30 12.34 3.25
CA GLY A 108 0.77 13.17 3.82
C GLY A 108 0.39 14.65 3.79
N GLY A 109 1.32 15.47 4.17
CA GLY A 109 1.23 16.94 4.16
C GLY A 109 2.49 17.51 4.72
N THR A 110 2.65 18.84 4.65
CA THR A 110 3.78 19.56 5.24
C THR A 110 3.25 20.76 6.00
N ALA A 111 3.55 20.83 7.30
CA ALA A 111 3.30 21.96 8.16
C ALA A 111 4.32 21.95 9.31
N ASP A 112 4.89 23.09 9.67
CA ASP A 112 5.71 23.19 10.88
C ASP A 112 4.82 22.91 12.11
N LEU A 113 5.37 22.21 13.11
CA LEU A 113 4.58 21.69 14.23
C LEU A 113 3.81 22.78 15.00
N VAL A 114 4.39 23.97 15.11
CA VAL A 114 3.77 25.12 15.81
C VAL A 114 2.61 25.74 15.03
N GLU A 115 2.54 25.51 13.71
CA GLU A 115 1.50 26.02 12.81
C GLU A 115 0.50 24.91 12.39
N MET A 116 0.76 23.65 12.78
CA MET A 116 -0.09 22.53 12.42
C MET A 116 -1.41 22.59 13.17
N THR A 117 -2.52 22.62 12.42
CA THR A 117 -3.85 22.61 13.03
C THR A 117 -4.27 21.19 13.42
N ASP A 118 -5.22 21.07 14.38
CA ASP A 118 -5.81 19.78 14.77
C ASP A 118 -6.45 19.09 13.56
N ASP A 119 -7.13 19.83 12.67
CA ASP A 119 -7.73 19.28 11.45
C ASP A 119 -6.67 18.66 10.51
N GLN A 120 -5.49 19.27 10.37
CA GLN A 120 -4.39 18.71 9.57
C GLN A 120 -3.85 17.43 10.20
N TRP A 121 -3.66 17.45 11.51
CA TRP A 121 -3.23 16.30 12.30
C TRP A 121 -4.23 15.15 12.19
N ASP A 122 -5.48 15.39 12.54
CA ASP A 122 -6.55 14.39 12.59
C ASP A 122 -6.81 13.76 11.23
N LYS A 123 -6.85 14.56 10.18
CA LYS A 123 -7.08 14.08 8.80
C LYS A 123 -5.98 13.10 8.35
N VAL A 124 -4.71 13.41 8.64
CA VAL A 124 -3.58 12.54 8.26
C VAL A 124 -3.63 11.25 9.06
N LEU A 125 -3.90 11.31 10.37
CA LEU A 125 -4.02 10.13 11.21
C LEU A 125 -5.24 9.28 10.79
N ASP A 126 -6.38 9.90 10.52
CA ASP A 126 -7.60 9.16 10.22
C ASP A 126 -7.49 8.39 8.90
N VAL A 127 -6.94 9.02 7.86
CA VAL A 127 -6.71 8.31 6.58
C VAL A 127 -5.58 7.28 6.72
N THR A 128 -4.43 7.66 7.28
CA THR A 128 -3.20 6.86 7.18
C THR A 128 -3.14 5.75 8.23
N LEU A 129 -3.45 6.06 9.49
CA LEU A 129 -3.39 5.08 10.58
C LEU A 129 -4.74 4.40 10.80
N ASN A 130 -5.80 5.18 11.05
CA ASN A 130 -7.11 4.62 11.34
C ASN A 130 -7.70 3.90 10.13
N GLY A 131 -7.47 4.40 8.90
CA GLY A 131 -7.87 3.72 7.66
C GLY A 131 -7.18 2.37 7.51
N THR A 132 -5.85 2.31 7.74
CA THR A 132 -5.11 1.04 7.76
C THR A 132 -5.64 0.09 8.84
N PHE A 133 -5.95 0.60 10.03
CA PHE A 133 -6.57 -0.19 11.11
C PHE A 133 -7.94 -0.75 10.69
N ARG A 134 -8.85 0.09 10.14
CA ARG A 134 -10.18 -0.36 9.69
C ARG A 134 -10.07 -1.47 8.63
N CYS A 135 -9.21 -1.28 7.63
CA CYS A 135 -8.98 -2.27 6.57
C CYS A 135 -8.36 -3.56 7.13
N THR A 136 -7.32 -3.46 7.97
CA THR A 136 -6.69 -4.62 8.62
C THR A 136 -7.70 -5.41 9.45
N ARG A 137 -8.50 -4.74 10.28
CA ARG A 137 -9.55 -5.37 11.10
C ARG A 137 -10.61 -6.06 10.23
N ALA A 138 -11.08 -5.40 9.18
CA ALA A 138 -12.08 -5.95 8.26
C ALA A 138 -11.55 -7.20 7.52
N ALA A 139 -10.29 -7.16 7.08
CA ALA A 139 -9.61 -8.29 6.45
C ALA A 139 -9.44 -9.47 7.41
N LEU A 140 -8.90 -9.22 8.60
CA LEU A 140 -8.67 -10.27 9.61
C LEU A 140 -9.96 -10.97 10.05
N ARG A 141 -11.06 -10.23 10.21
CA ARG A 141 -12.37 -10.83 10.51
C ARG A 141 -12.80 -11.84 9.44
N ARG A 142 -12.63 -11.51 8.15
CA ARG A 142 -13.02 -12.37 7.02
C ARG A 142 -12.06 -13.55 6.84
N MET A 143 -10.76 -13.31 6.89
CA MET A 143 -9.74 -14.36 6.77
C MET A 143 -9.85 -15.39 7.91
N ARG A 144 -10.10 -14.92 9.15
CA ARG A 144 -10.36 -15.83 10.28
C ARG A 144 -11.63 -16.67 10.09
N ALA A 145 -12.73 -16.06 9.62
CA ALA A 145 -13.98 -16.77 9.37
C ALA A 145 -13.87 -17.80 8.24
N ALA A 146 -13.07 -17.51 7.21
CA ALA A 146 -12.84 -18.41 6.08
C ALA A 146 -11.88 -19.57 6.42
N ALA A 147 -11.11 -19.48 7.50
CA ALA A 147 -10.10 -20.46 7.93
C ALA A 147 -9.07 -20.85 6.84
N GLY A 148 -8.90 -19.99 5.83
CA GLY A 148 -8.02 -20.22 4.68
C GLY A 148 -6.63 -19.58 4.79
N GLY A 149 -6.33 -18.92 5.91
CA GLY A 149 -5.14 -18.08 6.04
C GLY A 149 -5.25 -16.80 5.22
N GLY A 150 -4.12 -16.15 4.95
CA GLY A 150 -4.06 -14.96 4.13
C GLY A 150 -2.82 -14.10 4.36
N VAL A 151 -2.73 -13.01 3.63
CA VAL A 151 -1.62 -12.05 3.75
C VAL A 151 -2.13 -10.62 3.76
N ILE A 152 -1.63 -9.82 4.69
CA ILE A 152 -1.83 -8.38 4.71
C ILE A 152 -0.47 -7.69 4.58
N VAL A 153 -0.35 -6.75 3.63
CA VAL A 153 0.83 -5.90 3.49
C VAL A 153 0.42 -4.44 3.68
N ASN A 154 0.97 -3.82 4.71
CA ASN A 154 0.73 -2.41 5.01
C ASN A 154 1.81 -1.54 4.34
N ASN A 155 1.42 -0.41 3.77
CA ASN A 155 2.36 0.57 3.24
C ASN A 155 2.71 1.59 4.34
N ALA A 156 3.84 1.36 5.02
CA ALA A 156 4.44 2.29 5.98
C ALA A 156 5.25 3.40 5.26
N SER A 157 6.35 3.85 5.83
CA SER A 157 7.31 4.80 5.22
C SER A 157 8.58 4.85 6.08
N VAL A 158 9.72 5.16 5.49
CA VAL A 158 10.96 5.44 6.25
C VAL A 158 10.82 6.57 7.27
N VAL A 159 9.89 7.51 7.05
CA VAL A 159 9.57 8.58 8.03
C VAL A 159 8.91 8.04 9.31
N GLY A 160 8.43 6.80 9.34
CA GLY A 160 8.01 6.14 10.58
C GLY A 160 9.18 5.78 11.50
N TRP A 161 10.40 5.73 10.98
CA TRP A 161 11.64 5.52 11.75
C TRP A 161 12.50 6.77 11.89
N ARG A 162 12.36 7.72 10.95
CA ARG A 162 13.26 8.86 10.81
C ARG A 162 12.49 10.17 10.90
N ALA A 163 13.16 11.20 11.46
CA ALA A 163 12.57 12.53 11.46
C ALA A 163 12.60 13.17 10.06
N GLN A 164 11.50 13.83 9.72
CA GLN A 164 11.42 14.73 8.57
C GLN A 164 10.69 16.00 8.99
N ARG A 165 11.33 17.15 8.79
CA ARG A 165 10.75 18.45 9.13
C ARG A 165 9.39 18.63 8.44
N GLY A 166 8.43 19.20 9.16
CA GLY A 166 7.09 19.48 8.65
C GLY A 166 6.17 18.26 8.49
N GLN A 167 6.61 17.06 8.90
CA GLN A 167 5.83 15.83 8.73
C GLN A 167 5.49 15.11 10.04
N ALA A 168 5.36 15.83 11.15
CA ALA A 168 5.10 15.22 12.47
C ALA A 168 3.87 14.30 12.46
N HIS A 169 2.74 14.74 11.91
CA HIS A 169 1.51 13.95 11.79
C HIS A 169 1.71 12.69 10.93
N TYR A 170 2.37 12.81 9.78
CA TYR A 170 2.61 11.69 8.88
C TYR A 170 3.60 10.68 9.48
N ALA A 171 4.67 11.15 10.11
CA ALA A 171 5.63 10.32 10.81
C ALA A 171 4.97 9.54 11.95
N ALA A 172 4.15 10.20 12.78
CA ALA A 172 3.39 9.56 13.84
C ALA A 172 2.43 8.49 13.29
N ALA A 173 1.68 8.81 12.23
CA ALA A 173 0.77 7.86 11.58
C ALA A 173 1.53 6.64 11.02
N LYS A 174 2.66 6.84 10.32
CA LYS A 174 3.45 5.74 9.74
C LYS A 174 4.17 4.89 10.80
N ALA A 175 4.65 5.49 11.88
CA ALA A 175 5.14 4.75 13.05
C ALA A 175 4.02 3.92 13.69
N GLY A 176 2.81 4.48 13.80
CA GLY A 176 1.62 3.76 14.25
C GLY A 176 1.26 2.57 13.35
N VAL A 177 1.36 2.71 12.02
CA VAL A 177 1.16 1.60 11.07
C VAL A 177 2.18 0.47 11.30
N MET A 178 3.44 0.81 11.59
CA MET A 178 4.48 -0.20 11.90
C MET A 178 4.16 -0.95 13.22
N ALA A 179 3.70 -0.23 14.25
CA ALA A 179 3.28 -0.84 15.50
C ALA A 179 2.05 -1.73 15.32
N LEU A 180 1.03 -1.22 14.60
CA LEU A 180 -0.18 -1.98 14.25
C LEU A 180 0.17 -3.26 13.48
N THR A 181 1.10 -3.21 12.54
CA THR A 181 1.57 -4.38 11.78
C THR A 181 2.09 -5.48 12.69
N ARG A 182 2.96 -5.14 13.65
CA ARG A 182 3.54 -6.11 14.60
C ARG A 182 2.49 -6.71 15.52
N CYS A 183 1.60 -5.90 16.07
CA CYS A 183 0.52 -6.39 16.94
C CYS A 183 -0.45 -7.30 16.17
N ALA A 184 -0.91 -6.84 15.00
CA ALA A 184 -1.81 -7.62 14.15
C ALA A 184 -1.19 -8.96 13.71
N ALA A 185 0.11 -8.98 13.41
CA ALA A 185 0.84 -10.18 13.05
C ALA A 185 0.86 -11.23 14.18
N ALA A 186 1.13 -10.79 15.41
CA ALA A 186 1.14 -11.66 16.59
C ALA A 186 -0.24 -12.30 16.84
N GLU A 187 -1.31 -11.53 16.68
CA GLU A 187 -2.68 -12.01 16.85
C GLU A 187 -3.14 -12.92 15.70
N ALA A 188 -2.77 -12.57 14.45
CA ALA A 188 -3.23 -13.24 13.24
C ALA A 188 -2.53 -14.58 12.97
N ALA A 189 -1.37 -14.82 13.54
CA ALA A 189 -0.60 -16.05 13.36
C ALA A 189 -1.40 -17.30 13.75
N ALA A 190 -2.27 -17.19 14.77
CA ALA A 190 -3.10 -18.29 15.27
C ALA A 190 -4.08 -18.85 14.22
N TYR A 191 -4.40 -18.09 13.17
CA TYR A 191 -5.28 -18.53 12.07
C TYR A 191 -4.62 -18.44 10.69
N GLY A 192 -3.28 -18.51 10.67
CA GLY A 192 -2.49 -18.64 9.44
C GLY A 192 -2.44 -17.38 8.58
N VAL A 193 -2.68 -16.19 9.15
CA VAL A 193 -2.56 -14.93 8.42
C VAL A 193 -1.24 -14.26 8.74
N ARG A 194 -0.49 -13.88 7.71
CA ARG A 194 0.75 -13.09 7.83
C ARG A 194 0.43 -11.61 7.64
N VAL A 195 1.02 -10.77 8.48
CA VAL A 195 0.86 -9.32 8.38
C VAL A 195 2.25 -8.69 8.39
N ASN A 196 2.63 -8.05 7.29
CA ASN A 196 3.91 -7.37 7.15
C ASN A 196 3.71 -5.94 6.64
N ALA A 197 4.75 -5.16 6.61
CA ALA A 197 4.73 -3.85 5.98
C ALA A 197 5.94 -3.63 5.08
N VAL A 198 5.76 -2.84 4.01
CA VAL A 198 6.85 -2.19 3.30
C VAL A 198 7.05 -0.79 3.86
N SER A 199 8.30 -0.32 3.87
CA SER A 199 8.65 1.03 4.32
C SER A 199 9.46 1.72 3.21
N PRO A 200 8.77 2.30 2.21
CA PRO A 200 9.44 2.99 1.11
C PRO A 200 10.11 4.29 1.56
N SER A 201 11.22 4.63 0.90
CA SER A 201 11.75 5.99 0.87
C SER A 201 11.05 6.80 -0.23
N LEU A 202 11.79 7.56 -1.02
CA LEU A 202 11.23 8.37 -2.09
C LEU A 202 10.83 7.50 -3.30
N ALA A 203 9.54 7.29 -3.50
CA ALA A 203 8.99 6.67 -4.69
C ALA A 203 8.25 7.72 -5.53
N MET A 204 8.76 8.02 -6.72
CA MET A 204 8.25 9.10 -7.55
C MET A 204 6.95 8.72 -8.26
N HIS A 205 5.97 9.59 -8.17
CA HIS A 205 4.73 9.49 -8.94
C HIS A 205 4.18 10.89 -9.29
N PRO A 206 3.32 11.03 -10.31
CA PRO A 206 2.88 12.32 -10.82
C PRO A 206 2.24 13.26 -9.78
N HIS A 207 1.59 12.72 -8.76
CA HIS A 207 1.01 13.54 -7.69
C HIS A 207 2.11 14.14 -6.80
N LEU A 208 3.09 13.35 -6.39
CA LEU A 208 4.23 13.82 -5.59
C LEU A 208 5.00 14.91 -6.34
N ALA A 209 5.25 14.71 -7.64
CA ALA A 209 5.92 15.70 -8.48
C ALA A 209 5.17 17.03 -8.58
N LYS A 210 3.84 17.04 -8.40
CA LYS A 210 3.02 18.27 -8.43
C LYS A 210 3.02 19.03 -7.11
N VAL A 211 3.18 18.34 -5.98
CA VAL A 211 3.04 18.92 -4.64
C VAL A 211 4.39 19.15 -3.95
N THR A 212 5.48 18.75 -4.60
CA THR A 212 6.84 18.88 -4.07
C THR A 212 7.65 19.84 -4.95
N THR A 213 8.35 20.80 -4.34
CA THR A 213 9.24 21.70 -5.08
C THR A 213 10.44 20.95 -5.65
N GLY A 214 11.03 21.46 -6.75
CA GLY A 214 12.23 20.86 -7.35
C GLY A 214 13.38 20.76 -6.36
N GLU A 215 13.62 21.85 -5.58
CA GLU A 215 14.66 21.89 -4.55
C GLU A 215 14.50 20.80 -3.48
N LEU A 216 13.26 20.59 -3.00
CA LEU A 216 12.98 19.53 -2.02
C LEU A 216 13.14 18.13 -2.65
N LEU A 217 12.76 17.96 -3.91
CA LEU A 217 12.99 16.69 -4.62
C LEU A 217 14.47 16.40 -4.78
N ASP A 218 15.28 17.41 -5.13
CA ASP A 218 16.73 17.27 -5.25
C ASP A 218 17.37 16.93 -3.89
N GLU A 219 16.93 17.63 -2.82
CA GLU A 219 17.36 17.32 -1.46
C GLU A 219 17.04 15.86 -1.07
N LEU A 220 15.79 15.45 -1.26
CA LEU A 220 15.36 14.08 -0.93
C LEU A 220 16.09 13.05 -1.76
N THR A 221 16.28 13.32 -3.06
CA THR A 221 16.99 12.40 -3.98
C THR A 221 18.48 12.29 -3.61
N SER A 222 19.10 13.38 -3.13
CA SER A 222 20.50 13.37 -2.70
C SER A 222 20.76 12.46 -1.49
N ARG A 223 19.73 12.15 -0.71
CA ARG A 223 19.81 11.22 0.43
C ARG A 223 19.76 9.76 0.00
N GLU A 224 19.36 9.47 -1.23
CA GLU A 224 19.32 8.12 -1.78
C GLU A 224 20.73 7.71 -2.26
N ALA A 225 21.25 6.57 -1.80
CA ALA A 225 22.59 6.10 -2.16
C ALA A 225 22.75 5.87 -3.67
N PHE A 226 21.66 5.53 -4.36
CA PHE A 226 21.65 5.39 -5.82
C PHE A 226 21.54 6.73 -6.56
N GLY A 227 21.38 7.86 -5.87
CA GLY A 227 21.20 9.17 -6.48
C GLY A 227 19.94 9.28 -7.34
N ARG A 228 18.96 8.42 -7.13
CA ARG A 228 17.66 8.43 -7.78
C ARG A 228 16.55 7.99 -6.82
N TYR A 229 15.34 8.40 -7.10
CA TYR A 229 14.15 7.86 -6.46
C TYR A 229 13.80 6.44 -6.97
N ALA A 230 13.03 5.70 -6.17
CA ALA A 230 12.48 4.43 -6.60
C ALA A 230 11.31 4.64 -7.58
N GLU A 231 11.20 3.75 -8.55
CA GLU A 231 9.99 3.63 -9.34
C GLU A 231 8.91 2.93 -8.51
N PRO A 232 7.62 3.29 -8.66
CA PRO A 232 6.54 2.64 -7.92
C PRO A 232 6.51 1.11 -8.05
N TRP A 233 6.91 0.58 -9.20
CA TRP A 233 6.97 -0.86 -9.43
C TRP A 233 8.11 -1.56 -8.67
N GLU A 234 9.20 -0.87 -8.31
CA GLU A 234 10.26 -1.42 -7.46
C GLU A 234 9.70 -1.69 -6.05
N VAL A 235 8.84 -0.80 -5.53
CA VAL A 235 8.12 -1.02 -4.28
C VAL A 235 7.10 -2.16 -4.42
N ALA A 236 6.35 -2.19 -5.53
CA ALA A 236 5.36 -3.22 -5.81
C ALA A 236 5.98 -4.63 -5.89
N ASN A 237 7.22 -4.78 -6.38
CA ASN A 237 7.93 -6.07 -6.38
C ASN A 237 8.13 -6.61 -4.95
N VAL A 238 8.48 -5.75 -3.98
CA VAL A 238 8.62 -6.17 -2.57
C VAL A 238 7.25 -6.49 -1.96
N ILE A 239 6.20 -5.74 -2.33
CA ILE A 239 4.82 -6.06 -1.93
C ILE A 239 4.41 -7.44 -2.45
N VAL A 240 4.68 -7.76 -3.72
CA VAL A 240 4.42 -9.08 -4.30
C VAL A 240 5.21 -10.18 -3.59
N PHE A 241 6.49 -9.98 -3.32
CA PHE A 241 7.29 -10.91 -2.53
C PHE A 241 6.64 -11.19 -1.17
N LEU A 242 6.21 -10.15 -0.44
CA LEU A 242 5.54 -10.30 0.85
C LEU A 242 4.15 -10.96 0.73
N ALA A 243 3.45 -10.75 -0.39
CA ALA A 243 2.15 -11.36 -0.66
C ALA A 243 2.25 -12.83 -1.09
N SER A 244 3.40 -13.25 -1.60
CA SER A 244 3.65 -14.61 -2.12
C SER A 244 4.11 -15.59 -1.05
N ASP A 245 4.20 -16.86 -1.41
CA ASP A 245 4.69 -17.94 -0.56
C ASP A 245 6.24 -17.87 -0.35
N TYR A 246 6.96 -17.05 -1.13
CA TYR A 246 8.38 -16.80 -0.91
C TYR A 246 8.69 -16.17 0.46
N SER A 247 7.71 -15.49 1.08
CA SER A 247 7.82 -14.91 2.41
C SER A 247 7.03 -15.69 3.47
N SER A 248 6.82 -17.00 3.27
CA SER A 248 5.96 -17.85 4.11
C SER A 248 6.36 -17.89 5.60
N TYR A 249 7.61 -17.60 5.93
CA TYR A 249 8.11 -17.54 7.31
C TYR A 249 8.18 -16.11 7.88
N MET A 250 7.66 -15.10 7.14
CA MET A 250 7.74 -13.70 7.54
C MET A 250 6.38 -13.19 8.01
N THR A 251 6.30 -12.72 9.25
CA THR A 251 5.16 -11.99 9.79
C THR A 251 5.62 -10.99 10.85
N GLY A 252 5.00 -9.82 10.92
CA GLY A 252 5.40 -8.73 11.82
C GLY A 252 6.58 -7.89 11.34
N GLU A 253 7.08 -8.16 10.14
CA GLU A 253 8.26 -7.50 9.59
C GLU A 253 7.91 -6.17 8.93
N ILE A 254 8.81 -5.20 9.09
CA ILE A 254 8.76 -3.91 8.41
C ILE A 254 9.96 -3.86 7.45
N VAL A 255 9.70 -4.12 6.18
CA VAL A 255 10.74 -4.26 5.16
C VAL A 255 11.04 -2.91 4.49
N PRO A 256 12.23 -2.33 4.67
CA PRO A 256 12.59 -1.09 3.98
C PRO A 256 12.72 -1.32 2.47
N VAL A 257 12.13 -0.42 1.68
CA VAL A 257 12.34 -0.34 0.22
C VAL A 257 12.98 1.02 -0.04
N SER A 258 14.27 1.08 0.23
CA SER A 258 15.01 2.33 0.31
C SER A 258 16.48 2.11 -0.01
N SER A 259 17.09 3.08 -0.68
CA SER A 259 18.54 3.18 -0.83
C SER A 259 19.16 4.27 0.06
N GLN A 260 18.42 4.78 1.04
CA GLN A 260 18.94 5.75 1.98
C GLN A 260 19.94 5.07 2.94
N HIS A 261 21.02 5.80 3.24
CA HIS A 261 21.93 5.38 4.30
C HIS A 261 21.21 5.31 5.66
N ALA A 262 21.62 4.37 6.47
CA ALA A 262 21.08 4.13 7.81
C ALA A 262 21.33 5.34 8.75
#